data_bce2f54a29e105a3dabdc6d5c56a02bb
#
_entry.id   bce2f54a29e105a3dabdc6d5c56a02bb
#
_cell.length_a   1.000
_cell.length_b   1.000
_cell.length_c   1.000
_cell.angle_alpha   90.00
_cell.angle_beta   90.00
_cell.angle_gamma   90.00
#
_symmetry.space_group_name_H-M   'P 1'
#
loop_
_entity.id
_entity.type
_entity.pdbx_description
1 polymer ?
#
loop_
_entity_poly.entity_id
_entity_poly.type
_entity_poly.pdbx_seq_one_letter_code
_entity_poly.pdbx_strand_id
1 'polypeptide(L)'
;RLAELEQDTVMATWRTHHRAAYDHAVDMLLSPDVLNMVAADYENLGYVGETANKKLMYLAATSRIMADPLSVIIKSSSAAGKSKLVKATAELMPADQVEDLSRVSKKALFNMERDALSHKLVIVMEKAGADDADYSIRTLITEKTLTSRVTMMSADGPRSELRVVEGPVSYVTTTIDKVDEQLINRVLFLRVDESEAQTARIHEAQRAARTTQGLER
;
A
#
# COMPACT_ATOMS: atom_id res chain seq x y z
N ARG A 1 11.50 24.54 3.02
CA ARG A 1 12.34 25.19 1.98
C ARG A 1 13.75 24.58 1.86
N LEU A 2 14.48 24.28 2.96
CA LEU A 2 15.76 23.58 2.90
C LEU A 2 15.58 22.11 2.47
N ALA A 3 14.61 21.41 3.03
CA ALA A 3 14.28 20.03 2.64
C ALA A 3 13.78 19.94 1.18
N GLU A 4 13.03 20.91 0.70
CA GLU A 4 12.61 20.99 -0.72
C GLU A 4 13.82 21.19 -1.64
N LEU A 5 14.77 22.05 -1.28
CA LEU A 5 16.00 22.27 -2.05
C LEU A 5 16.91 21.04 -2.06
N GLU A 6 16.98 20.28 -0.96
CA GLU A 6 17.71 19.01 -0.89
C GLU A 6 17.05 17.94 -1.76
N GLN A 7 15.73 17.82 -1.73
CA GLN A 7 14.98 16.90 -2.61
C GLN A 7 15.16 17.26 -4.07
N ASP A 8 15.10 18.55 -4.44
CA ASP A 8 15.32 19.01 -5.80
C ASP A 8 16.72 18.68 -6.29
N THR A 9 17.73 18.81 -5.43
CA THR A 9 19.14 18.48 -5.75
C THR A 9 19.33 16.98 -5.93
N VAL A 10 18.75 16.16 -5.05
CA VAL A 10 18.79 14.68 -5.15
C VAL A 10 18.12 14.22 -6.44
N MET A 11 16.94 14.77 -6.76
CA MET A 11 16.21 14.44 -7.98
C MET A 11 16.94 14.89 -9.24
N ALA A 12 17.58 16.04 -9.23
CA ALA A 12 18.39 16.51 -10.36
C ALA A 12 19.60 15.60 -10.60
N THR A 13 20.27 15.18 -9.53
CA THR A 13 21.40 14.24 -9.59
C THR A 13 20.95 12.87 -10.10
N TRP A 14 19.83 12.37 -9.56
CA TRP A 14 19.27 11.10 -10.02
C TRP A 14 18.89 11.12 -11.50
N ARG A 15 18.23 12.18 -11.97
CA ARG A 15 17.88 12.39 -13.39
C ARG A 15 19.09 12.35 -14.29
N THR A 16 20.20 12.93 -13.85
CA THR A 16 21.44 12.97 -14.62
C THR A 16 22.05 11.58 -14.76
N HIS A 17 22.10 10.79 -13.68
CA HIS A 17 22.70 9.46 -13.67
C HIS A 17 21.79 8.39 -14.28
N HIS A 18 20.46 8.59 -14.28
CA HIS A 18 19.47 7.62 -14.75
C HIS A 18 18.62 8.18 -15.90
N ARG A 19 19.24 8.94 -16.79
CA ARG A 19 18.54 9.68 -17.84
C ARG A 19 17.56 8.83 -18.65
N ALA A 20 18.00 7.66 -19.12
CA ALA A 20 17.15 6.77 -19.92
C ALA A 20 15.94 6.26 -19.14
N ALA A 21 16.11 5.90 -17.86
CA ALA A 21 15.01 5.48 -17.01
C ALA A 21 14.03 6.62 -16.70
N TYR A 22 14.55 7.83 -16.52
CA TYR A 22 13.73 9.03 -16.33
C TYR A 22 12.89 9.35 -17.57
N ASP A 23 13.52 9.39 -18.75
CA ASP A 23 12.83 9.69 -20.00
C ASP A 23 11.76 8.62 -20.29
N HIS A 24 12.06 7.34 -20.06
CA HIS A 24 11.07 6.24 -20.17
C HIS A 24 9.90 6.42 -19.21
N ALA A 25 10.15 6.78 -17.95
CA ALA A 25 9.10 7.01 -16.97
C ALA A 25 8.20 8.21 -17.36
N VAL A 26 8.80 9.28 -17.89
CA VAL A 26 8.03 10.43 -18.40
C VAL A 26 7.17 10.04 -19.59
N ASP A 27 7.71 9.31 -20.56
CA ASP A 27 6.96 8.83 -21.72
C ASP A 27 5.80 7.92 -21.29
N MET A 28 6.04 7.02 -20.34
CA MET A 28 5.01 6.17 -19.75
C MET A 28 3.88 7.00 -19.11
N LEU A 29 4.22 7.98 -18.30
CA LEU A 29 3.25 8.83 -17.59
C LEU A 29 2.45 9.73 -18.55
N LEU A 30 3.03 10.14 -19.66
CA LEU A 30 2.34 10.90 -20.71
C LEU A 30 1.49 10.03 -21.63
N SER A 31 1.63 8.72 -21.57
CA SER A 31 0.86 7.79 -22.38
C SER A 31 -0.61 7.77 -21.96
N PRO A 32 -1.57 7.86 -22.89
CA PRO A 32 -2.98 7.63 -22.56
C PRO A 32 -3.26 6.20 -22.12
N ASP A 33 -2.33 5.29 -22.34
CA ASP A 33 -2.43 3.85 -22.02
C ASP A 33 -1.68 3.46 -20.72
N VAL A 34 -1.24 4.43 -19.91
CA VAL A 34 -0.42 4.20 -18.71
C VAL A 34 -0.99 3.11 -17.79
N LEU A 35 -2.31 3.06 -17.60
CA LEU A 35 -2.93 2.05 -16.73
C LEU A 35 -2.86 0.63 -17.31
N ASN A 36 -2.81 0.46 -18.63
CA ASN A 36 -2.59 -0.85 -19.23
C ASN A 36 -1.10 -1.25 -19.14
N MET A 37 -0.20 -0.28 -19.27
CA MET A 37 1.24 -0.53 -19.06
C MET A 37 1.50 -0.98 -17.63
N VAL A 38 0.94 -0.30 -16.63
CA VAL A 38 1.00 -0.71 -15.22
C VAL A 38 0.39 -2.10 -15.02
N ALA A 39 -0.75 -2.40 -15.66
CA ALA A 39 -1.36 -3.74 -15.54
C ALA A 39 -0.45 -4.84 -16.13
N ALA A 40 0.35 -4.53 -17.15
CA ALA A 40 1.36 -5.44 -17.68
C ALA A 40 2.53 -5.63 -16.69
N ASP A 41 2.93 -4.59 -15.97
CA ASP A 41 3.96 -4.71 -14.93
C ASP A 41 3.54 -5.65 -13.80
N TYR A 42 2.26 -5.65 -13.41
CA TYR A 42 1.75 -6.66 -12.49
C TYR A 42 1.92 -8.10 -13.01
N GLU A 43 1.74 -8.31 -14.35
CA GLU A 43 2.01 -9.63 -14.96
C GLU A 43 3.49 -9.99 -14.82
N ASN A 44 4.39 -9.04 -15.05
CA ASN A 44 5.84 -9.24 -14.89
C ASN A 44 6.21 -9.58 -13.44
N LEU A 45 5.50 -8.99 -12.46
CA LEU A 45 5.62 -9.32 -11.03
C LEU A 45 4.91 -10.65 -10.67
N GLY A 46 4.33 -11.32 -11.65
CA GLY A 46 3.70 -12.62 -11.51
C GLY A 46 2.28 -12.59 -10.93
N TYR A 47 1.59 -11.46 -10.98
CA TYR A 47 0.16 -11.37 -10.69
C TYR A 47 -0.64 -11.45 -11.98
N VAL A 48 -1.23 -12.62 -12.24
CA VAL A 48 -1.85 -12.98 -13.52
C VAL A 48 -3.33 -12.58 -13.57
N GLY A 49 -3.75 -12.02 -14.71
CA GLY A 49 -5.17 -11.68 -14.95
C GLY A 49 -5.64 -10.47 -14.15
N GLU A 50 -6.94 -10.38 -13.95
CA GLU A 50 -7.61 -9.38 -13.10
C GLU A 50 -7.22 -7.92 -13.38
N THR A 51 -7.17 -7.53 -14.64
CA THR A 51 -6.74 -6.19 -15.09
C THR A 51 -7.44 -5.04 -14.36
N ALA A 52 -8.74 -5.18 -14.07
CA ALA A 52 -9.49 -4.17 -13.33
C ALA A 52 -8.97 -3.99 -11.90
N ASN A 53 -8.73 -5.10 -11.18
CA ASN A 53 -8.20 -5.06 -9.83
C ASN A 53 -6.80 -4.46 -9.77
N LYS A 54 -5.92 -4.78 -10.72
CA LYS A 54 -4.58 -4.19 -10.86
C LYS A 54 -4.65 -2.67 -10.97
N LYS A 55 -5.46 -2.17 -11.89
CA LYS A 55 -5.64 -0.73 -12.12
C LYS A 55 -6.21 -0.03 -10.90
N LEU A 56 -7.24 -0.61 -10.26
CA LEU A 56 -7.83 -0.05 -9.04
C LEU A 56 -6.85 -0.01 -7.88
N MET A 57 -6.07 -1.08 -7.69
CA MET A 57 -5.03 -1.13 -6.64
C MET A 57 -3.93 -0.10 -6.89
N TYR A 58 -3.47 0.04 -8.11
CA TYR A 58 -2.46 1.05 -8.47
C TYR A 58 -2.98 2.47 -8.23
N LEU A 59 -4.21 2.78 -8.67
CA LEU A 59 -4.83 4.09 -8.46
C LEU A 59 -5.02 4.38 -6.96
N ALA A 60 -5.47 3.40 -6.18
CA ALA A 60 -5.60 3.55 -4.74
C ALA A 60 -4.25 3.81 -4.07
N ALA A 61 -3.22 3.03 -4.40
CA ALA A 61 -1.88 3.22 -3.86
C ALA A 61 -1.27 4.58 -4.26
N THR A 62 -1.46 5.00 -5.51
CA THR A 62 -0.98 6.30 -6.01
C THR A 62 -1.73 7.47 -5.37
N SER A 63 -3.00 7.29 -5.01
CA SER A 63 -3.80 8.33 -4.35
C SER A 63 -3.25 8.78 -2.98
N ARG A 64 -2.29 8.05 -2.39
CA ARG A 64 -1.65 8.41 -1.11
C ARG A 64 -1.13 9.84 -1.06
N ILE A 65 -0.75 10.41 -2.22
CA ILE A 65 -0.26 11.80 -2.34
C ILE A 65 -1.38 12.84 -2.28
N MET A 66 -2.64 12.42 -2.37
CA MET A 66 -3.80 13.32 -2.32
C MET A 66 -4.18 13.67 -0.88
N ALA A 67 -4.96 14.72 -0.74
CA ALA A 67 -5.53 15.11 0.56
C ALA A 67 -6.51 14.07 1.10
N ASP A 68 -7.22 13.35 0.22
CA ASP A 68 -8.19 12.30 0.55
C ASP A 68 -7.85 11.02 -0.22
N PRO A 69 -6.90 10.21 0.28
CA PRO A 69 -6.49 8.97 -0.37
C PRO A 69 -7.58 7.89 -0.34
N LEU A 70 -7.56 7.05 -1.35
CA LEU A 70 -8.41 5.86 -1.39
C LEU A 70 -7.84 4.77 -0.49
N SER A 71 -8.72 4.09 0.24
CA SER A 71 -8.40 2.90 1.02
C SER A 71 -9.09 1.68 0.46
N VAL A 72 -8.47 0.50 0.55
CA VAL A 72 -8.94 -0.73 -0.09
C VAL A 72 -8.98 -1.89 0.89
N ILE A 73 -10.07 -2.63 0.88
CA ILE A 73 -10.18 -3.93 1.53
C ILE A 73 -10.36 -5.01 0.47
N ILE A 74 -9.43 -5.96 0.42
CA ILE A 74 -9.51 -7.09 -0.49
C ILE A 74 -10.15 -8.26 0.26
N LYS A 75 -11.34 -8.64 -0.17
CA LYS A 75 -12.13 -9.72 0.42
C LYS A 75 -12.22 -10.89 -0.54
N SER A 76 -11.78 -12.06 -0.11
CA SER A 76 -11.97 -13.33 -0.84
C SER A 76 -11.66 -14.49 0.09
N SER A 77 -11.86 -15.72 -0.39
CA SER A 77 -11.49 -16.93 0.34
C SER A 77 -9.98 -16.98 0.66
N SER A 78 -9.59 -17.90 1.53
CA SER A 78 -8.18 -18.16 1.81
C SER A 78 -7.46 -18.64 0.54
N ALA A 79 -6.20 -18.28 0.39
CA ALA A 79 -5.33 -18.66 -0.72
C ALA A 79 -5.70 -18.13 -2.12
N ALA A 80 -6.63 -17.19 -2.24
CA ALA A 80 -7.11 -16.63 -3.52
C ALA A 80 -6.18 -15.60 -4.18
N GLY A 81 -4.92 -15.46 -3.76
CA GLY A 81 -3.98 -14.52 -4.39
C GLY A 81 -3.99 -13.08 -3.82
N LYS A 82 -4.81 -12.77 -2.78
CA LYS A 82 -4.86 -11.44 -2.13
C LYS A 82 -3.47 -10.88 -1.79
N SER A 83 -2.69 -11.67 -1.08
CA SER A 83 -1.34 -11.27 -0.65
C SER A 83 -0.39 -11.00 -1.82
N LYS A 84 -0.56 -11.71 -2.93
CA LYS A 84 0.24 -11.49 -4.14
C LYS A 84 -0.11 -10.17 -4.80
N LEU A 85 -1.42 -9.82 -4.89
CA LEU A 85 -1.87 -8.53 -5.41
C LEU A 85 -1.31 -7.36 -4.58
N VAL A 86 -1.41 -7.45 -3.24
CA VAL A 86 -0.89 -6.42 -2.34
C VAL A 86 0.62 -6.26 -2.48
N LYS A 87 1.37 -7.37 -2.50
CA LYS A 87 2.84 -7.33 -2.66
C LYS A 87 3.24 -6.72 -4.00
N ALA A 88 2.64 -7.16 -5.11
CA ALA A 88 2.91 -6.57 -6.41
C ALA A 88 2.58 -5.07 -6.46
N THR A 89 1.51 -4.63 -5.78
CA THR A 89 1.19 -3.21 -5.65
C THR A 89 2.28 -2.46 -4.87
N ALA A 90 2.77 -3.04 -3.77
CA ALA A 90 3.85 -2.43 -2.98
C ALA A 90 5.15 -2.30 -3.78
N GLU A 91 5.49 -3.31 -4.58
CA GLU A 91 6.68 -3.30 -5.44
C GLU A 91 6.64 -2.22 -6.54
N LEU A 92 5.44 -1.77 -6.93
CA LEU A 92 5.25 -0.66 -7.90
C LEU A 92 5.29 0.73 -7.24
N MET A 93 5.44 0.82 -5.93
CA MET A 93 5.53 2.08 -5.19
C MET A 93 6.97 2.34 -4.71
N PRO A 94 7.38 3.59 -4.53
CA PRO A 94 8.65 3.91 -3.90
C PRO A 94 8.75 3.26 -2.51
N ALA A 95 9.85 2.55 -2.23
CA ALA A 95 9.97 1.73 -1.02
C ALA A 95 9.87 2.54 0.28
N ASP A 96 10.34 3.78 0.29
CA ASP A 96 10.24 4.72 1.41
C ASP A 96 8.81 5.22 1.66
N GLN A 97 7.90 5.02 0.70
CA GLN A 97 6.50 5.43 0.77
C GLN A 97 5.54 4.25 1.01
N VAL A 98 6.07 3.09 1.33
CA VAL A 98 5.31 1.90 1.72
C VAL A 98 5.61 1.54 3.15
N GLU A 99 4.57 1.36 3.95
CA GLU A 99 4.67 0.90 5.35
C GLU A 99 3.90 -0.41 5.50
N ASP A 100 4.63 -1.52 5.59
CA ASP A 100 4.03 -2.85 5.83
C ASP A 100 3.93 -3.12 7.33
N LEU A 101 2.73 -2.98 7.85
CA LEU A 101 2.40 -3.17 9.24
C LEU A 101 1.73 -4.54 9.46
N SER A 102 2.40 -5.61 9.10
CA SER A 102 1.84 -6.98 9.14
C SER A 102 1.44 -7.46 10.53
N ARG A 103 1.92 -6.82 11.61
CA ARG A 103 1.51 -7.07 13.00
C ARG A 103 1.57 -5.78 13.82
N VAL A 104 0.53 -4.98 13.75
CA VAL A 104 0.49 -3.72 14.50
C VAL A 104 -0.42 -3.85 15.70
N SER A 105 0.15 -3.67 16.88
CA SER A 105 -0.65 -3.39 18.07
C SER A 105 -1.06 -1.91 18.09
N LYS A 106 -2.19 -1.59 18.71
CA LYS A 106 -2.62 -0.21 18.95
C LYS A 106 -1.50 0.64 19.55
N LYS A 107 -0.72 0.11 20.50
CA LYS A 107 0.41 0.81 21.12
C LYS A 107 1.52 1.14 20.14
N ALA A 108 1.79 0.27 19.18
CA ALA A 108 2.86 0.50 18.20
C ALA A 108 2.52 1.68 17.27
N LEU A 109 1.28 1.80 16.80
CA LEU A 109 0.84 2.93 16.00
C LEU A 109 1.04 4.28 16.72
N PHE A 110 0.69 4.34 18.01
CA PHE A 110 0.87 5.58 18.80
C PHE A 110 2.32 5.91 19.17
N ASN A 111 3.27 4.98 18.99
CA ASN A 111 4.68 5.20 19.25
C ASN A 111 5.47 5.56 17.99
N MET A 112 4.83 5.65 16.84
CA MET A 112 5.47 6.10 15.60
C MET A 112 5.80 7.60 15.68
N GLU A 113 6.73 8.04 14.86
CA GLU A 113 6.98 9.46 14.66
C GLU A 113 5.75 10.13 14.04
N ARG A 114 5.64 11.44 14.23
CA ARG A 114 4.44 12.20 13.88
C ARG A 114 4.03 12.04 12.42
N ASP A 115 4.96 12.11 11.51
CA ASP A 115 4.77 12.06 10.05
C ASP A 115 5.09 10.68 9.43
N ALA A 116 5.38 9.69 10.26
CA ALA A 116 5.82 8.36 9.81
C ALA A 116 4.87 7.69 8.80
N LEU A 117 3.57 8.00 8.86
CA LEU A 117 2.55 7.43 7.98
C LEU A 117 2.02 8.43 6.94
N SER A 118 2.40 9.70 7.04
CA SER A 118 1.87 10.75 6.16
C SER A 118 2.20 10.48 4.69
N HIS A 119 1.15 10.49 3.84
CA HIS A 119 1.26 10.24 2.40
C HIS A 119 1.87 8.88 2.03
N LYS A 120 1.75 7.88 2.92
CA LYS A 120 2.22 6.51 2.66
C LYS A 120 1.11 5.55 2.26
N LEU A 121 1.52 4.49 1.56
CA LEU A 121 0.73 3.28 1.39
C LEU A 121 0.92 2.41 2.63
N VAL A 122 -0.09 2.34 3.47
CA VAL A 122 -0.09 1.54 4.70
C VAL A 122 -0.75 0.19 4.43
N ILE A 123 0.00 -0.88 4.58
CA ILE A 123 -0.44 -2.25 4.33
C ILE A 123 -0.56 -2.99 5.65
N VAL A 124 -1.71 -3.62 5.89
CA VAL A 124 -1.93 -4.53 7.01
C VAL A 124 -2.44 -5.87 6.48
N MET A 125 -1.55 -6.86 6.44
CA MET A 125 -1.90 -8.20 5.95
C MET A 125 -2.53 -9.01 7.08
N GLU A 126 -3.67 -9.67 6.77
CA GLU A 126 -4.42 -10.52 7.68
C GLU A 126 -4.88 -9.87 8.99
N LYS A 127 -6.16 -9.56 9.01
CA LYS A 127 -6.87 -8.95 10.12
C LYS A 127 -7.22 -9.97 11.24
N ALA A 128 -6.29 -10.81 11.65
CA ALA A 128 -6.52 -11.74 12.74
C ALA A 128 -6.20 -11.08 14.08
N GLY A 129 -7.22 -10.74 14.85
CA GLY A 129 -7.12 -10.21 16.22
C GLY A 129 -6.83 -8.70 16.31
N ALA A 130 -7.20 -7.92 15.32
CA ALA A 130 -6.89 -6.49 15.21
C ALA A 130 -8.03 -5.53 15.63
N ASP A 131 -9.03 -5.98 16.39
CA ASP A 131 -10.17 -5.13 16.76
C ASP A 131 -9.73 -3.80 17.40
N ASP A 132 -8.69 -3.81 18.21
CA ASP A 132 -8.12 -2.61 18.82
C ASP A 132 -7.38 -1.70 17.84
N ALA A 133 -6.71 -2.28 16.84
CA ALA A 133 -6.00 -1.51 15.80
C ALA A 133 -6.96 -0.93 14.77
N ASP A 134 -8.08 -1.61 14.50
CA ASP A 134 -9.11 -1.18 13.56
C ASP A 134 -9.67 0.21 13.87
N TYR A 135 -9.95 0.48 15.14
CA TYR A 135 -10.42 1.81 15.56
C TYR A 135 -9.37 2.89 15.24
N SER A 136 -8.11 2.62 15.53
CA SER A 136 -7.02 3.57 15.31
C SER A 136 -6.79 3.83 13.82
N ILE A 137 -6.80 2.76 13.01
CA ILE A 137 -6.67 2.87 11.55
C ILE A 137 -7.85 3.61 10.95
N ARG A 138 -9.09 3.29 11.37
CA ARG A 138 -10.29 4.00 10.95
C ARG A 138 -10.22 5.48 11.29
N THR A 139 -9.80 5.82 12.50
CA THR A 139 -9.59 7.21 12.92
C THR A 139 -8.56 7.89 12.03
N LEU A 140 -7.44 7.25 11.75
CA LEU A 140 -6.39 7.79 10.87
C LEU A 140 -6.89 8.02 9.44
N ILE A 141 -7.71 7.10 8.89
CA ILE A 141 -8.31 7.27 7.55
C ILE A 141 -9.30 8.44 7.54
N THR A 142 -10.09 8.61 8.60
CA THR A 142 -11.19 9.59 8.65
C THR A 142 -10.69 10.98 9.08
N GLU A 143 -10.00 11.02 10.22
CA GLU A 143 -9.57 12.26 10.87
C GLU A 143 -8.17 12.70 10.43
N LYS A 144 -7.45 11.83 9.70
CA LYS A 144 -6.07 12.05 9.24
C LYS A 144 -5.09 12.31 10.38
N THR A 145 -5.50 12.08 11.60
CA THR A 145 -4.69 12.30 12.80
C THR A 145 -5.09 11.30 13.87
N LEU A 146 -4.10 10.66 14.45
CA LEU A 146 -4.26 9.76 15.58
C LEU A 146 -3.58 10.36 16.80
N THR A 147 -4.33 10.61 17.86
CA THR A 147 -3.83 11.29 19.06
C THR A 147 -3.97 10.37 20.27
N SER A 148 -2.93 10.26 21.09
CA SER A 148 -2.95 9.52 22.35
C SER A 148 -2.15 10.26 23.43
N ARG A 149 -2.54 10.09 24.69
CA ARG A 149 -1.75 10.52 25.83
C ARG A 149 -1.14 9.30 26.50
N VAL A 150 0.16 9.28 26.60
CA VAL A 150 0.93 8.22 27.29
C VAL A 150 1.60 8.77 28.51
N THR A 151 1.61 7.99 29.61
CA THR A 151 2.35 8.34 30.81
C THR A 151 3.77 7.80 30.69
N MET A 152 4.73 8.69 30.69
CA MET A 152 6.16 8.39 30.72
C MET A 152 6.71 8.61 32.12
N MET A 153 7.56 7.70 32.59
CA MET A 153 8.31 7.90 33.83
C MET A 153 9.55 8.72 33.54
N SER A 154 9.67 9.87 34.20
CA SER A 154 10.88 10.70 34.16
C SER A 154 11.54 10.73 35.53
N ALA A 155 12.77 11.29 35.64
CA ALA A 155 13.47 11.44 36.91
C ALA A 155 12.66 12.23 37.95
N ASP A 156 11.79 13.14 37.52
CA ASP A 156 10.92 13.98 38.35
C ASP A 156 9.53 13.37 38.62
N GLY A 157 9.31 12.11 38.22
CA GLY A 157 8.02 11.41 38.35
C GLY A 157 7.27 11.21 37.03
N PRO A 158 6.02 10.72 37.09
CA PRO A 158 5.21 10.46 35.89
C PRO A 158 4.82 11.74 35.18
N ARG A 159 5.08 11.82 33.88
CA ARG A 159 4.66 12.91 33.00
C ARG A 159 3.74 12.39 31.91
N SER A 160 2.71 13.17 31.58
CA SER A 160 1.80 12.86 30.45
C SER A 160 2.36 13.51 29.19
N GLU A 161 2.65 12.68 28.19
CA GLU A 161 3.11 13.10 26.87
C GLU A 161 2.01 12.91 25.84
N LEU A 162 1.79 13.92 24.99
CA LEU A 162 0.88 13.82 23.87
C LEU A 162 1.62 13.20 22.68
N ARG A 163 1.12 12.09 22.19
CA ARG A 163 1.58 11.42 20.96
C ARG A 163 0.59 11.70 19.85
N VAL A 164 1.12 12.09 18.71
CA VAL A 164 0.34 12.40 17.51
C VAL A 164 0.98 11.71 16.32
N VAL A 165 0.19 10.95 15.56
CA VAL A 165 0.60 10.38 14.27
C VAL A 165 -0.31 10.96 13.21
N GLU A 166 0.27 11.48 12.14
CA GLU A 166 -0.46 12.18 11.07
C GLU A 166 -0.59 11.31 9.82
N GLY A 167 -1.74 11.48 9.15
CA GLY A 167 -2.01 11.09 7.78
C GLY A 167 -1.83 12.27 6.82
N PRO A 168 -2.46 12.21 5.65
CA PRO A 168 -3.36 11.16 5.17
C PRO A 168 -2.62 9.88 4.77
N VAL A 169 -3.35 8.76 4.72
CA VAL A 169 -2.80 7.44 4.32
C VAL A 169 -3.69 6.77 3.28
N SER A 170 -3.08 6.09 2.31
CA SER A 170 -3.78 5.07 1.55
C SER A 170 -3.65 3.74 2.29
N TYR A 171 -4.76 3.18 2.74
CA TYR A 171 -4.77 1.96 3.53
C TYR A 171 -5.19 0.76 2.70
N VAL A 172 -4.43 -0.32 2.78
CA VAL A 172 -4.75 -1.59 2.11
C VAL A 172 -4.71 -2.73 3.10
N THR A 173 -5.78 -3.51 3.15
CA THR A 173 -5.84 -4.72 3.97
C THR A 173 -6.51 -5.88 3.25
N THR A 174 -6.26 -7.08 3.75
CA THR A 174 -6.93 -8.31 3.29
C THR A 174 -7.75 -8.89 4.43
N THR A 175 -8.92 -9.42 4.13
CA THR A 175 -9.76 -10.10 5.12
C THR A 175 -10.56 -11.25 4.51
N ILE A 176 -10.89 -12.22 5.35
CA ILE A 176 -11.90 -13.25 5.07
C ILE A 176 -13.18 -13.00 5.87
N ASP A 177 -13.10 -12.18 6.92
CA ASP A 177 -14.15 -11.92 7.89
C ASP A 177 -15.12 -10.79 7.48
N LYS A 178 -16.12 -10.56 8.32
CA LYS A 178 -17.00 -9.40 8.21
C LYS A 178 -16.20 -8.14 8.55
N VAL A 179 -16.40 -7.11 7.76
CA VAL A 179 -15.80 -5.78 7.98
C VAL A 179 -16.78 -4.94 8.78
N ASP A 180 -16.27 -4.12 9.69
CA ASP A 180 -17.06 -3.15 10.47
C ASP A 180 -17.84 -2.22 9.51
N GLU A 181 -19.15 -2.07 9.76
CA GLU A 181 -20.05 -1.25 8.93
C GLU A 181 -19.59 0.21 8.81
N GLN A 182 -18.94 0.74 9.84
CA GLN A 182 -18.43 2.10 9.82
C GLN A 182 -17.20 2.27 8.89
N LEU A 183 -16.46 1.19 8.64
CA LEU A 183 -15.34 1.20 7.68
C LEU A 183 -15.83 0.97 6.24
N ILE A 184 -16.92 0.24 6.05
CA ILE A 184 -17.49 -0.08 4.73
C ILE A 184 -17.71 1.17 3.87
N ASN A 185 -18.20 2.24 4.45
CA ASN A 185 -18.53 3.48 3.74
C ASN A 185 -17.31 4.36 3.38
N ARG A 186 -16.10 3.94 3.78
CA ARG A 186 -14.86 4.71 3.63
C ARG A 186 -13.80 4.03 2.79
N VAL A 187 -14.08 2.82 2.33
CA VAL A 187 -13.11 1.99 1.62
C VAL A 187 -13.70 1.39 0.35
N LEU A 188 -12.86 1.11 -0.59
CA LEU A 188 -13.20 0.32 -1.77
C LEU A 188 -13.09 -1.16 -1.43
N PHE A 189 -14.09 -1.94 -1.84
CA PHE A 189 -14.03 -3.40 -1.74
C PHE A 189 -13.59 -4.00 -3.05
N LEU A 190 -12.51 -4.76 -3.01
CA LEU A 190 -12.08 -5.61 -4.12
C LEU A 190 -12.33 -7.07 -3.78
N ARG A 191 -12.68 -7.83 -4.81
CA ARG A 191 -12.74 -9.29 -4.76
C ARG A 191 -11.77 -9.85 -5.79
N VAL A 192 -11.00 -10.82 -5.40
CA VAL A 192 -10.12 -11.57 -6.28
C VAL A 192 -10.96 -12.59 -7.05
N ASP A 193 -10.64 -12.80 -8.32
CA ASP A 193 -11.32 -13.79 -9.17
C ASP A 193 -10.91 -15.22 -8.76
N GLU A 194 -11.85 -15.95 -8.20
CA GLU A 194 -11.68 -17.33 -7.72
C GLU A 194 -12.19 -18.37 -8.75
N SER A 195 -12.46 -17.96 -9.99
CA SER A 195 -12.95 -18.85 -11.03
C SER A 195 -11.91 -19.92 -11.44
N GLU A 196 -12.43 -21.06 -11.91
CA GLU A 196 -11.58 -22.10 -12.48
C GLU A 196 -10.73 -21.59 -13.65
N ALA A 197 -11.31 -20.67 -14.46
CA ALA A 197 -10.62 -20.05 -15.59
C ALA A 197 -9.42 -19.21 -15.11
N GLN A 198 -9.56 -18.46 -14.02
CA GLN A 198 -8.46 -17.71 -13.44
C GLN A 198 -7.40 -18.65 -12.84
N THR A 199 -7.81 -19.69 -12.15
CA THR A 199 -6.91 -20.71 -11.60
C THR A 199 -6.10 -21.38 -12.72
N ALA A 200 -6.74 -21.73 -13.83
CA ALA A 200 -6.06 -22.31 -14.99
C ALA A 200 -4.99 -21.36 -15.58
N ARG A 201 -5.32 -20.06 -15.73
CA ARG A 201 -4.36 -19.02 -16.17
C ARG A 201 -3.16 -18.90 -15.24
N ILE A 202 -3.38 -18.91 -13.92
CA ILE A 202 -2.30 -18.88 -12.93
C ILE A 202 -1.40 -20.11 -13.06
N HIS A 203 -1.96 -21.31 -13.19
CA HIS A 203 -1.19 -22.53 -13.36
C HIS A 203 -0.39 -22.54 -14.67
N GLU A 204 -0.95 -22.00 -15.75
CA GLU A 204 -0.25 -21.86 -17.02
C GLU A 204 0.95 -20.90 -16.90
N ALA A 205 0.76 -19.72 -16.29
CA ALA A 205 1.83 -18.78 -16.04
C ALA A 205 2.93 -19.36 -15.14
N GLN A 206 2.56 -20.09 -14.09
CA GLN A 206 3.53 -20.78 -13.22
C GLN A 206 4.33 -21.86 -13.96
N ARG A 207 3.70 -22.59 -14.88
CA ARG A 207 4.41 -23.56 -15.73
C ARG A 207 5.36 -22.87 -16.68
N ALA A 208 4.89 -21.79 -17.33
CA ALA A 208 5.73 -21.02 -18.24
C ALA A 208 6.97 -20.42 -17.54
N ALA A 209 6.81 -19.89 -16.33
CA ALA A 209 7.91 -19.33 -15.54
C ALA A 209 8.99 -20.37 -15.15
N ARG A 210 8.65 -21.68 -15.16
CA ARG A 210 9.59 -22.78 -14.86
C ARG A 210 10.27 -23.36 -16.09
N THR A 211 10.01 -22.83 -17.28
CA THR A 211 10.71 -23.20 -18.50
C THR A 211 12.04 -22.46 -18.61
N THR A 212 12.96 -22.96 -19.48
CA THR A 212 14.25 -22.32 -19.73
C THR A 212 14.09 -20.84 -20.13
N GLN A 213 13.10 -20.54 -20.98
CA GLN A 213 12.76 -19.16 -21.37
C GLN A 213 12.22 -18.31 -20.21
N GLY A 214 11.56 -18.94 -19.23
CA GLY A 214 11.03 -18.24 -18.04
C GLY A 214 12.11 -17.94 -16.99
N LEU A 215 13.22 -18.65 -17.01
CA LEU A 215 14.36 -18.43 -16.10
C LEU A 215 15.33 -17.33 -16.60
N GLU A 216 15.19 -16.89 -17.84
CA GLU A 216 16.00 -15.82 -18.47
C GLU A 216 15.33 -14.44 -18.37
N ARG A 217 14.12 -14.35 -17.80
CA ARG A 217 13.36 -13.12 -17.52
C ARG A 217 13.54 -12.68 -16.07
#